data_5da65693877b5363fefed4c503d4fe67
#
_entry.id   5da65693877b5363fefed4c503d4fe67
#
_cell.length_a   1.000
_cell.length_b   1.000
_cell.length_c   1.000
_cell.angle_alpha   90.00
_cell.angle_beta   90.00
_cell.angle_gamma   90.00
#
_symmetry.space_group_name_H-M   'P 1'
#
loop_
_entity.id
_entity.type
_entity.pdbx_description
1 polymer ?
#
loop_
_entity_poly.entity_id
_entity_poly.type
_entity_poly.pdbx_seq_one_letter_code
_entity_poly.pdbx_strand_id
1 'polypeptide(L)'
;RNMSREFSEEVCSVLAANGIKTYLFDGPRPTPEMSFAIRELGCAAGVNITASHNPREYNGYKAYWSDGIQLSPEQAKVVSDTIASIDIFDDVKTVPFEEAKASITTLGEDFDDIYLEKVLEQRIDREAIAENADMKIVYTPLHGAGHRLVPEVLKRAGFKIVSPVPEQMVLDGNFPTVKSPNPENAEALTLAVEQAKREGADLVIGTDPDCDRVGIAARKSDGEFALLTGNQTGAVLLDYVINARKRNGTLPENACVVKTIVTSEIATRICKANGFAIENVLTGFKYIGEKLQHYLDSGEHTFLMGYEESYGYLFGDYARDKDACVASMMIAEAAAYYRSKGMTVYDALMSVFERYGFSVEKTLNLVMPGLDGAEKMKKMMRELRSEPPKDIGGVRVLSVKDYSQGLDGLPKANVLSYALEDGSTLIV
;
A
#
# COMPACT_ATOMS: atom_id res chain seq x y z
N ARG A 1 -7.58 14.38 -5.32
CA ARG A 1 -7.34 15.49 -4.38
C ARG A 1 -7.73 16.80 -5.07
N ASN A 2 -8.06 17.81 -4.26
CA ASN A 2 -8.27 19.17 -4.79
C ASN A 2 -7.00 19.65 -5.51
N MET A 3 -7.17 20.31 -6.65
CA MET A 3 -6.09 20.84 -7.50
C MET A 3 -5.14 19.80 -8.12
N SER A 4 -5.41 18.48 -7.97
CA SER A 4 -4.50 17.47 -8.57
C SER A 4 -4.45 17.57 -10.10
N ARG A 5 -5.57 17.87 -10.75
CA ARG A 5 -5.65 18.03 -12.22
C ARG A 5 -4.85 19.25 -12.66
N GLU A 6 -5.08 20.40 -12.04
CA GLU A 6 -4.42 21.65 -12.35
C GLU A 6 -2.91 21.55 -12.17
N PHE A 7 -2.47 20.94 -11.07
CA PHE A 7 -1.03 20.71 -10.83
C PHE A 7 -0.43 19.74 -11.86
N SER A 8 -1.15 18.70 -12.26
CA SER A 8 -0.68 17.79 -13.32
C SER A 8 -0.56 18.49 -14.66
N GLU A 9 -1.48 19.37 -15.02
CA GLU A 9 -1.44 20.18 -16.23
C GLU A 9 -0.26 21.15 -16.21
N GLU A 10 0.02 21.79 -15.06
CA GLU A 10 1.18 22.67 -14.92
C GLU A 10 2.51 21.90 -15.04
N VAL A 11 2.60 20.71 -14.44
CA VAL A 11 3.77 19.82 -14.63
C VAL A 11 3.98 19.53 -16.12
N CYS A 12 2.92 19.20 -16.86
CA CYS A 12 3.00 18.95 -18.30
C CYS A 12 3.44 20.20 -19.06
N SER A 13 2.96 21.38 -18.67
CA SER A 13 3.33 22.68 -19.29
C SER A 13 4.82 22.98 -19.13
N VAL A 14 5.37 22.75 -17.94
CA VAL A 14 6.80 22.90 -17.67
C VAL A 14 7.63 21.87 -18.44
N LEU A 15 7.22 20.60 -18.47
CA LEU A 15 7.93 19.54 -19.19
C LEU A 15 7.94 19.81 -20.70
N ALA A 16 6.81 20.22 -21.27
CA ALA A 16 6.68 20.56 -22.69
C ALA A 16 7.59 21.75 -23.08
N ALA A 17 7.66 22.80 -22.24
CA ALA A 17 8.55 23.96 -22.46
C ALA A 17 10.04 23.56 -22.47
N ASN A 18 10.39 22.43 -21.87
CA ASN A 18 11.74 21.86 -21.87
C ASN A 18 11.91 20.73 -22.92
N GLY A 19 10.96 20.56 -23.85
CA GLY A 19 11.04 19.58 -24.94
C GLY A 19 10.83 18.12 -24.49
N ILE A 20 10.25 17.90 -23.31
CA ILE A 20 10.00 16.56 -22.74
C ILE A 20 8.60 16.11 -23.13
N LYS A 21 8.51 14.94 -23.76
CA LYS A 21 7.23 14.28 -24.06
C LYS A 21 6.66 13.65 -22.78
N THR A 22 5.35 13.74 -22.60
CA THR A 22 4.66 13.23 -21.42
C THR A 22 3.52 12.32 -21.79
N TYR A 23 3.27 11.35 -20.89
CA TYR A 23 2.02 10.61 -20.85
C TYR A 23 1.18 11.17 -19.70
N LEU A 24 -0.09 11.47 -19.95
CA LEU A 24 -1.00 12.00 -18.94
C LEU A 24 -2.29 11.18 -18.95
N PHE A 25 -2.68 10.65 -17.81
CA PHE A 25 -3.97 9.99 -17.67
C PHE A 25 -5.12 10.98 -17.88
N ASP A 26 -6.19 10.55 -18.54
CA ASP A 26 -7.38 11.37 -18.82
C ASP A 26 -8.15 11.76 -17.54
N GLY A 27 -7.96 11.00 -16.46
CA GLY A 27 -8.52 11.23 -15.13
C GLY A 27 -7.70 10.58 -14.02
N PRO A 28 -8.15 10.68 -12.77
CA PRO A 28 -7.46 10.01 -11.64
C PRO A 28 -7.36 8.50 -11.82
N ARG A 29 -6.19 7.96 -11.56
CA ARG A 29 -5.87 6.53 -11.58
C ARG A 29 -5.15 6.11 -10.30
N PRO A 30 -5.18 4.81 -9.94
CA PRO A 30 -4.40 4.26 -8.86
C PRO A 30 -2.90 4.56 -9.00
N THR A 31 -2.25 4.87 -7.86
CA THR A 31 -0.79 5.05 -7.83
C THR A 31 -0.02 3.87 -8.43
N PRO A 32 -0.36 2.59 -8.17
CA PRO A 32 0.33 1.46 -8.77
C PRO A 32 0.23 1.39 -10.30
N GLU A 33 -0.86 1.86 -10.87
CA GLU A 33 -0.99 1.92 -12.34
C GLU A 33 0.00 2.91 -12.95
N MET A 34 0.27 4.04 -12.30
CA MET A 34 1.32 4.96 -12.74
C MET A 34 2.72 4.35 -12.60
N SER A 35 3.00 3.65 -11.49
CA SER A 35 4.25 2.89 -11.32
C SER A 35 4.44 1.84 -12.42
N PHE A 36 3.37 1.15 -12.79
CA PHE A 36 3.35 0.21 -13.91
C PHE A 36 3.58 0.92 -15.25
N ALA A 37 2.90 2.05 -15.50
CA ALA A 37 3.00 2.82 -16.75
C ALA A 37 4.42 3.30 -17.02
N ILE A 38 5.16 3.73 -16.00
CA ILE A 38 6.56 4.15 -16.15
C ILE A 38 7.38 3.05 -16.81
N ARG A 39 7.22 1.82 -16.36
CA ARG A 39 7.98 0.66 -16.85
C ARG A 39 7.46 0.16 -18.19
N GLU A 40 6.16 0.02 -18.35
CA GLU A 40 5.51 -0.49 -19.56
C GLU A 40 5.77 0.42 -20.77
N LEU A 41 5.79 1.74 -20.55
CA LEU A 41 6.00 2.74 -21.60
C LEU A 41 7.46 3.18 -21.72
N GLY A 42 8.37 2.64 -20.89
CA GLY A 42 9.79 3.02 -20.92
C GLY A 42 10.05 4.49 -20.57
N CYS A 43 9.28 5.05 -19.63
CA CYS A 43 9.45 6.43 -19.20
C CYS A 43 10.72 6.62 -18.37
N ALA A 44 11.34 7.80 -18.49
CA ALA A 44 12.51 8.15 -17.68
C ALA A 44 12.16 8.45 -16.23
N ALA A 45 10.94 8.91 -15.96
CA ALA A 45 10.44 9.26 -14.62
C ALA A 45 8.91 9.31 -14.63
N GLY A 46 8.31 9.36 -13.45
CA GLY A 46 6.89 9.59 -13.26
C GLY A 46 6.59 10.54 -12.11
N VAL A 47 5.42 11.13 -12.16
CA VAL A 47 4.92 12.06 -11.14
C VAL A 47 3.50 11.70 -10.76
N ASN A 48 3.23 11.64 -9.45
CA ASN A 48 1.89 11.47 -8.92
C ASN A 48 1.53 12.66 -8.01
N ILE A 49 0.44 13.34 -8.33
CA ILE A 49 -0.06 14.48 -7.56
C ILE A 49 -1.10 13.98 -6.56
N THR A 50 -0.65 13.62 -5.38
CA THR A 50 -1.47 13.06 -4.31
C THR A 50 -0.86 13.31 -2.94
N ALA A 51 -1.71 13.36 -1.91
CA ALA A 51 -1.32 13.27 -0.52
C ALA A 51 -1.94 12.02 0.15
N SER A 52 -2.26 10.98 -0.64
CA SER A 52 -2.85 9.72 -0.17
C SER A 52 -4.08 9.98 0.73
N HIS A 53 -4.09 9.43 1.93
CA HIS A 53 -5.16 9.51 2.92
C HIS A 53 -5.09 10.72 3.88
N ASN A 54 -4.17 11.66 3.64
CA ASN A 54 -4.04 12.86 4.47
C ASN A 54 -5.34 13.72 4.42
N PRO A 55 -5.59 14.62 5.38
CA PRO A 55 -6.72 15.54 5.35
C PRO A 55 -6.82 16.34 4.04
N ARG A 56 -8.03 16.83 3.73
CA ARG A 56 -8.36 17.48 2.44
C ARG A 56 -7.52 18.71 2.09
N GLU A 57 -6.96 19.36 3.09
CA GLU A 57 -6.12 20.55 2.97
C GLU A 57 -4.75 20.26 2.34
N TYR A 58 -4.36 18.97 2.30
CA TYR A 58 -3.07 18.54 1.77
C TYR A 58 -3.19 18.05 0.34
N ASN A 59 -2.18 18.38 -0.45
CA ASN A 59 -1.83 17.69 -1.68
C ASN A 59 -0.31 17.48 -1.67
N GLY A 60 0.24 16.74 -2.64
CA GLY A 60 1.65 16.42 -2.66
C GLY A 60 2.16 16.09 -4.06
N TYR A 61 3.47 16.07 -4.18
CA TYR A 61 4.20 15.74 -5.39
C TYR A 61 5.10 14.54 -5.09
N LYS A 62 4.73 13.35 -5.59
CA LYS A 62 5.54 12.14 -5.47
C LYS A 62 6.27 11.91 -6.79
N ALA A 63 7.59 11.84 -6.77
CA ALA A 63 8.41 11.56 -7.94
C ALA A 63 8.91 10.11 -7.93
N TYR A 64 8.92 9.50 -9.11
CA TYR A 64 9.29 8.11 -9.36
C TYR A 64 10.38 8.06 -10.43
N TRP A 65 11.27 7.07 -10.33
CA TRP A 65 12.33 6.85 -11.29
C TRP A 65 11.88 5.92 -12.44
N SER A 66 12.77 5.69 -13.40
CA SER A 66 12.49 4.86 -14.58
C SER A 66 12.15 3.39 -14.29
N ASP A 67 12.50 2.90 -13.11
CA ASP A 67 12.15 1.57 -12.62
C ASP A 67 10.72 1.47 -12.02
N GLY A 68 10.00 2.59 -11.92
CA GLY A 68 8.68 2.69 -11.32
C GLY A 68 8.69 2.75 -9.80
N ILE A 69 9.86 2.92 -9.17
CA ILE A 69 10.02 3.08 -7.72
C ILE A 69 10.01 4.56 -7.37
N GLN A 70 9.40 4.94 -6.25
CA GLN A 70 9.51 6.28 -5.71
C GLN A 70 10.98 6.60 -5.37
N LEU A 71 11.44 7.83 -5.66
CA LEU A 71 12.84 8.24 -5.50
C LEU A 71 13.45 7.77 -4.18
N SER A 72 14.64 7.16 -4.27
CA SER A 72 15.49 6.87 -3.11
C SER A 72 15.91 8.17 -2.40
N PRO A 73 16.35 8.11 -1.14
CA PRO A 73 16.87 9.29 -0.44
C PRO A 73 18.01 9.98 -1.19
N GLU A 74 18.89 9.22 -1.85
CA GLU A 74 20.03 9.74 -2.63
C GLU A 74 19.54 10.46 -3.88
N GLN A 75 18.63 9.87 -4.64
CA GLN A 75 18.02 10.48 -5.82
C GLN A 75 17.22 11.75 -5.45
N ALA A 76 16.41 11.67 -4.38
CA ALA A 76 15.63 12.79 -3.88
C ALA A 76 16.54 13.94 -3.43
N LYS A 77 17.70 13.65 -2.84
CA LYS A 77 18.69 14.67 -2.47
C LYS A 77 19.22 15.40 -3.68
N VAL A 78 19.61 14.69 -4.74
CA VAL A 78 20.11 15.31 -5.99
C VAL A 78 19.07 16.25 -6.59
N VAL A 79 17.80 15.78 -6.64
CA VAL A 79 16.68 16.61 -7.13
C VAL A 79 16.47 17.83 -6.25
N SER A 80 16.46 17.69 -4.93
CA SER A 80 16.28 18.80 -3.99
C SER A 80 17.43 19.82 -4.05
N ASP A 81 18.67 19.35 -4.16
CA ASP A 81 19.85 20.24 -4.30
C ASP A 81 19.76 21.04 -5.63
N THR A 82 19.30 20.40 -6.70
CA THR A 82 19.06 21.06 -7.99
C THR A 82 17.96 22.12 -7.88
N ILE A 83 16.82 21.78 -7.29
CA ILE A 83 15.70 22.71 -7.06
C ILE A 83 16.15 23.93 -6.26
N ALA A 84 16.99 23.74 -5.22
CA ALA A 84 17.51 24.82 -4.40
C ALA A 84 18.41 25.82 -5.16
N SER A 85 18.93 25.44 -6.32
CA SER A 85 19.75 26.29 -7.20
C SER A 85 18.96 27.04 -8.28
N ILE A 86 17.64 26.74 -8.42
CA ILE A 86 16.79 27.30 -9.45
C ILE A 86 16.05 28.53 -8.91
N ASP A 87 16.09 29.65 -9.63
CA ASP A 87 15.16 30.75 -9.40
C ASP A 87 13.83 30.44 -10.09
N ILE A 88 12.76 30.37 -9.28
CA ILE A 88 11.45 29.95 -9.76
C ILE A 88 10.81 30.93 -10.75
N PHE A 89 11.25 32.20 -10.75
CA PHE A 89 10.72 33.25 -11.64
C PHE A 89 11.53 33.40 -12.92
N ASP A 90 12.87 33.25 -12.84
CA ASP A 90 13.76 33.50 -13.95
C ASP A 90 14.15 32.22 -14.72
N ASP A 91 14.28 31.07 -14.02
CA ASP A 91 14.82 29.85 -14.63
C ASP A 91 13.71 28.87 -15.09
N VAL A 92 12.51 28.92 -14.49
CA VAL A 92 11.44 27.97 -14.84
C VAL A 92 10.75 28.38 -16.15
N LYS A 93 10.86 27.52 -17.16
CA LYS A 93 10.18 27.67 -18.42
C LYS A 93 8.82 26.96 -18.38
N THR A 94 7.78 27.64 -18.83
CA THR A 94 6.45 27.05 -18.99
C THR A 94 5.81 27.53 -20.30
N VAL A 95 4.83 26.78 -20.78
CA VAL A 95 3.97 27.16 -21.93
C VAL A 95 2.52 27.00 -21.50
N PRO A 96 1.55 27.67 -22.12
CA PRO A 96 0.15 27.40 -21.89
C PRO A 96 -0.18 25.93 -22.11
N PHE A 97 -1.03 25.35 -21.27
CA PHE A 97 -1.37 23.90 -21.32
C PHE A 97 -1.91 23.50 -22.71
N GLU A 98 -2.65 24.38 -23.40
CA GLU A 98 -3.13 24.12 -24.75
C GLU A 98 -2.00 23.90 -25.77
N GLU A 99 -0.86 24.57 -25.61
CA GLU A 99 0.33 24.33 -26.41
C GLU A 99 1.07 23.06 -26.00
N ALA A 100 1.12 22.79 -24.69
CA ALA A 100 1.72 21.57 -24.13
C ALA A 100 1.07 20.27 -24.66
N LYS A 101 -0.23 20.33 -25.02
CA LYS A 101 -0.99 19.18 -25.56
C LYS A 101 -0.31 18.50 -26.76
N ALA A 102 0.44 19.23 -27.55
CA ALA A 102 1.18 18.70 -28.70
C ALA A 102 2.29 17.69 -28.27
N SER A 103 2.74 17.75 -27.01
CA SER A 103 3.77 16.87 -26.43
C SER A 103 3.19 15.83 -25.49
N ILE A 104 1.86 15.77 -25.35
CA ILE A 104 1.17 14.88 -24.40
C ILE A 104 0.49 13.74 -25.17
N THR A 105 0.76 12.51 -24.73
CA THR A 105 -0.04 11.34 -25.09
C THR A 105 -0.99 11.03 -23.93
N THR A 106 -2.28 11.04 -24.21
CA THR A 106 -3.30 10.74 -23.20
C THR A 106 -3.43 9.23 -23.01
N LEU A 107 -3.40 8.76 -21.76
CA LEU A 107 -3.69 7.40 -21.37
C LEU A 107 -5.13 7.31 -20.87
N GLY A 108 -5.89 6.35 -21.37
CA GLY A 108 -7.30 6.12 -21.03
C GLY A 108 -7.59 4.66 -20.73
N GLU A 109 -8.83 4.25 -21.01
CA GLU A 109 -9.34 2.90 -20.71
C GLU A 109 -8.54 1.77 -21.37
N ASP A 110 -7.98 2.00 -22.56
CA ASP A 110 -7.12 1.01 -23.23
C ASP A 110 -5.87 0.67 -22.39
N PHE A 111 -5.34 1.65 -21.67
CA PHE A 111 -4.22 1.42 -20.77
C PHE A 111 -4.66 0.79 -19.46
N ASP A 112 -5.82 1.17 -18.92
CA ASP A 112 -6.45 0.51 -17.77
C ASP A 112 -6.57 -1.00 -18.02
N ASP A 113 -6.95 -1.42 -19.22
CA ASP A 113 -7.09 -2.83 -19.60
C ASP A 113 -5.75 -3.58 -19.52
N ILE A 114 -4.66 -2.99 -20.03
CA ILE A 114 -3.31 -3.57 -19.98
C ILE A 114 -2.89 -3.78 -18.52
N TYR A 115 -3.12 -2.77 -17.67
CA TYR A 115 -2.80 -2.86 -16.25
C TYR A 115 -3.65 -3.94 -15.55
N LEU A 116 -4.97 -3.95 -15.77
CA LEU A 116 -5.88 -4.92 -15.15
C LEU A 116 -5.56 -6.36 -15.57
N GLU A 117 -5.08 -6.60 -16.79
CA GLU A 117 -4.60 -7.92 -17.20
C GLU A 117 -3.44 -8.39 -16.32
N LYS A 118 -2.46 -7.51 -16.02
CA LYS A 118 -1.34 -7.82 -15.12
C LYS A 118 -1.79 -8.10 -13.68
N VAL A 119 -2.77 -7.35 -13.19
CA VAL A 119 -3.40 -7.61 -11.90
C VAL A 119 -4.08 -8.99 -11.90
N LEU A 120 -4.84 -9.31 -12.93
CA LEU A 120 -5.57 -10.58 -13.06
C LEU A 120 -4.65 -11.80 -13.22
N GLU A 121 -3.44 -11.64 -13.74
CA GLU A 121 -2.41 -12.69 -13.77
C GLU A 121 -2.01 -13.18 -12.37
N GLN A 122 -2.21 -12.35 -11.32
CA GLN A 122 -1.84 -12.70 -9.95
C GLN A 122 -2.81 -13.65 -9.25
N ARG A 123 -3.99 -13.95 -9.84
CA ARG A 123 -4.94 -14.93 -9.28
C ARG A 123 -4.30 -16.31 -9.15
N ILE A 124 -4.52 -16.95 -8.01
CA ILE A 124 -3.93 -18.25 -7.70
C ILE A 124 -4.98 -19.36 -7.81
N ASP A 125 -6.18 -19.13 -7.30
CA ASP A 125 -7.26 -20.15 -7.18
C ASP A 125 -8.55 -19.67 -7.86
N ARG A 126 -8.57 -19.81 -9.20
CA ARG A 126 -9.73 -19.43 -10.02
C ARG A 126 -10.97 -20.30 -9.74
N GLU A 127 -10.75 -21.53 -9.29
CA GLU A 127 -11.83 -22.45 -8.97
C GLU A 127 -12.56 -22.00 -7.71
N ALA A 128 -11.82 -21.60 -6.65
CA ALA A 128 -12.41 -21.05 -5.44
C ALA A 128 -13.28 -19.80 -5.73
N ILE A 129 -12.82 -18.93 -6.65
CA ILE A 129 -13.61 -17.77 -7.09
C ILE A 129 -14.88 -18.23 -7.82
N ALA A 130 -14.77 -19.17 -8.77
CA ALA A 130 -15.88 -19.61 -9.58
C ALA A 130 -17.00 -20.29 -8.74
N GLU A 131 -16.61 -21.11 -7.75
CA GLU A 131 -17.53 -21.76 -6.82
C GLU A 131 -18.22 -20.77 -5.86
N ASN A 132 -17.60 -19.63 -5.59
CA ASN A 132 -18.10 -18.58 -4.69
C ASN A 132 -18.38 -17.26 -5.42
N ALA A 133 -18.70 -17.31 -6.71
CA ALA A 133 -18.97 -16.13 -7.53
C ALA A 133 -20.16 -15.28 -7.03
N ASP A 134 -21.02 -15.86 -6.20
CA ASP A 134 -22.17 -15.21 -5.54
C ASP A 134 -21.82 -14.56 -4.20
N MET A 135 -20.56 -14.63 -3.76
CA MET A 135 -20.08 -13.94 -2.56
C MET A 135 -20.33 -12.44 -2.70
N LYS A 136 -20.92 -11.85 -1.65
CA LYS A 136 -21.31 -10.44 -1.66
C LYS A 136 -20.19 -9.60 -1.07
N ILE A 137 -19.71 -8.66 -1.86
CA ILE A 137 -18.63 -7.73 -1.48
C ILE A 137 -19.19 -6.31 -1.52
N VAL A 138 -19.07 -5.57 -0.43
CA VAL A 138 -19.30 -4.12 -0.41
C VAL A 138 -17.98 -3.41 -0.60
N TYR A 139 -17.94 -2.45 -1.51
CA TYR A 139 -16.72 -1.69 -1.83
C TYR A 139 -16.89 -0.19 -1.65
N THR A 140 -15.87 0.46 -1.10
CA THR A 140 -15.75 1.92 -1.08
C THR A 140 -14.37 2.39 -1.50
N PRO A 141 -14.26 3.33 -2.45
CA PRO A 141 -13.01 4.01 -2.80
C PRO A 141 -12.71 5.22 -1.91
N LEU A 142 -13.53 5.53 -0.91
CA LEU A 142 -13.42 6.73 -0.08
C LEU A 142 -13.23 8.02 -0.94
N HIS A 143 -14.07 8.18 -1.96
CA HIS A 143 -14.01 9.28 -2.96
C HIS A 143 -12.75 9.29 -3.83
N GLY A 144 -12.02 8.18 -3.93
CA GLY A 144 -10.71 8.08 -4.56
C GLY A 144 -10.66 7.40 -5.92
N ALA A 145 -9.44 7.28 -6.44
CA ALA A 145 -9.13 6.81 -7.79
C ALA A 145 -9.49 5.33 -8.04
N GLY A 146 -9.66 4.53 -6.95
CA GLY A 146 -10.07 3.14 -7.06
C GLY A 146 -11.51 2.92 -7.53
N HIS A 147 -12.33 3.98 -7.66
CA HIS A 147 -13.77 3.89 -7.94
C HIS A 147 -14.12 3.09 -9.21
N ARG A 148 -13.24 3.07 -10.22
CA ARG A 148 -13.44 2.33 -11.48
C ARG A 148 -12.75 0.98 -11.46
N LEU A 149 -11.45 0.95 -11.16
CA LEU A 149 -10.62 -0.23 -11.42
C LEU A 149 -10.81 -1.34 -10.39
N VAL A 150 -11.10 -1.03 -9.12
CA VAL A 150 -11.32 -2.06 -8.12
C VAL A 150 -12.63 -2.84 -8.36
N PRO A 151 -13.79 -2.21 -8.60
CA PRO A 151 -14.99 -2.96 -9.00
C PRO A 151 -14.77 -3.77 -10.29
N GLU A 152 -14.07 -3.20 -11.27
CA GLU A 152 -13.82 -3.86 -12.55
C GLU A 152 -12.91 -5.09 -12.40
N VAL A 153 -11.82 -4.99 -11.63
CA VAL A 153 -10.94 -6.15 -11.40
C VAL A 153 -11.66 -7.27 -10.65
N LEU A 154 -12.48 -6.94 -9.64
CA LEU A 154 -13.26 -7.92 -8.91
C LEU A 154 -14.27 -8.64 -9.84
N LYS A 155 -14.94 -7.88 -10.70
CA LYS A 155 -15.86 -8.43 -11.70
C LYS A 155 -15.14 -9.32 -12.72
N ARG A 156 -14.01 -8.85 -13.27
CA ARG A 156 -13.19 -9.65 -14.23
C ARG A 156 -12.58 -10.88 -13.56
N ALA A 157 -12.29 -10.81 -12.27
CA ALA A 157 -11.85 -11.98 -11.50
C ALA A 157 -12.92 -13.06 -11.41
N GLY A 158 -14.21 -12.68 -11.46
CA GLY A 158 -15.34 -13.61 -11.47
C GLY A 158 -16.41 -13.36 -10.41
N PHE A 159 -16.26 -12.34 -9.56
CA PHE A 159 -17.26 -12.00 -8.55
C PHE A 159 -18.46 -11.28 -9.18
N LYS A 160 -19.68 -11.82 -8.95
CA LYS A 160 -20.90 -11.32 -9.57
C LYS A 160 -21.60 -10.24 -8.76
N ILE A 161 -21.36 -10.18 -7.45
CA ILE A 161 -22.06 -9.29 -6.52
C ILE A 161 -21.03 -8.39 -5.81
N VAL A 162 -20.74 -7.29 -6.46
CA VAL A 162 -19.91 -6.20 -5.90
C VAL A 162 -20.81 -4.97 -5.78
N SER A 163 -21.12 -4.58 -4.55
CA SER A 163 -22.01 -3.46 -4.23
C SER A 163 -21.18 -2.25 -3.80
N PRO A 164 -21.00 -1.23 -4.64
CA PRO A 164 -20.30 -0.03 -4.23
C PRO A 164 -21.14 0.83 -3.27
N VAL A 165 -20.49 1.59 -2.39
CA VAL A 165 -21.14 2.62 -1.55
C VAL A 165 -21.39 3.86 -2.40
N PRO A 166 -22.65 4.16 -2.80
CA PRO A 166 -22.91 5.15 -3.84
C PRO A 166 -22.38 6.55 -3.52
N GLU A 167 -22.51 6.97 -2.26
CA GLU A 167 -22.11 8.30 -1.77
C GLU A 167 -20.58 8.46 -1.86
N GLN A 168 -19.82 7.38 -1.71
CA GLN A 168 -18.35 7.40 -1.70
C GLN A 168 -17.72 7.07 -3.06
N MET A 169 -18.52 6.67 -4.05
CA MET A 169 -18.06 6.45 -5.43
C MET A 169 -17.82 7.75 -6.21
N VAL A 170 -18.35 8.86 -5.72
CA VAL A 170 -18.16 10.17 -6.35
C VAL A 170 -16.74 10.68 -6.01
N LEU A 171 -15.97 10.99 -7.04
CA LEU A 171 -14.65 11.62 -6.89
C LEU A 171 -14.82 13.04 -6.28
N ASP A 172 -14.35 13.22 -5.06
CA ASP A 172 -14.41 14.52 -4.38
C ASP A 172 -13.20 14.69 -3.44
N GLY A 173 -12.35 15.67 -3.77
CA GLY A 173 -11.16 16.00 -2.97
C GLY A 173 -11.47 16.59 -1.59
N ASN A 174 -12.75 16.94 -1.30
CA ASN A 174 -13.19 17.39 0.02
C ASN A 174 -13.58 16.23 0.95
N PHE A 175 -13.74 15.01 0.44
CA PHE A 175 -14.09 13.82 1.20
C PHE A 175 -15.33 14.01 2.11
N PRO A 176 -16.52 14.39 1.55
CA PRO A 176 -17.64 14.91 2.33
C PRO A 176 -18.24 13.90 3.35
N THR A 177 -17.99 12.61 3.16
CA THR A 177 -18.55 11.56 4.04
C THR A 177 -17.60 11.10 5.14
N VAL A 178 -16.34 11.56 5.14
CA VAL A 178 -15.30 11.12 6.09
C VAL A 178 -14.40 12.29 6.50
N LYS A 179 -13.91 12.27 7.73
CA LYS A 179 -12.93 13.27 8.20
C LYS A 179 -11.53 13.00 7.63
N SER A 180 -11.19 11.73 7.54
CA SER A 180 -9.95 11.26 6.93
C SER A 180 -10.26 10.06 6.04
N PRO A 181 -9.91 10.09 4.73
CA PRO A 181 -10.19 9.01 3.81
C PRO A 181 -9.16 7.87 3.95
N ASN A 182 -8.95 7.40 5.18
CA ASN A 182 -7.99 6.37 5.51
C ASN A 182 -8.73 5.07 5.89
N PRO A 183 -8.58 3.97 5.12
CA PRO A 183 -9.25 2.70 5.41
C PRO A 183 -8.79 2.02 6.71
N GLU A 184 -7.74 2.53 7.37
CA GLU A 184 -7.33 2.13 8.72
C GLU A 184 -8.33 2.62 9.78
N ASN A 185 -9.05 3.70 9.50
CA ASN A 185 -9.98 4.31 10.43
C ASN A 185 -11.36 3.65 10.36
N ALA A 186 -11.84 3.14 11.46
CA ALA A 186 -13.19 2.55 11.54
C ALA A 186 -14.29 3.51 11.03
N GLU A 187 -14.15 4.82 11.34
CA GLU A 187 -15.08 5.85 10.89
C GLU A 187 -15.20 5.90 9.35
N ALA A 188 -14.10 5.72 8.63
CA ALA A 188 -14.09 5.77 7.17
C ALA A 188 -14.91 4.63 6.53
N LEU A 189 -14.96 3.47 7.17
CA LEU A 189 -15.67 2.29 6.67
C LEU A 189 -17.12 2.18 7.21
N THR A 190 -17.59 3.12 8.01
CA THR A 190 -18.91 3.04 8.66
C THR A 190 -20.04 2.83 7.64
N LEU A 191 -20.12 3.64 6.59
CA LEU A 191 -21.18 3.53 5.56
C LEU A 191 -21.12 2.16 4.86
N ALA A 192 -19.93 1.69 4.55
CA ALA A 192 -19.73 0.40 3.89
C ALA A 192 -20.14 -0.78 4.80
N VAL A 193 -19.80 -0.73 6.09
CA VAL A 193 -20.19 -1.75 7.07
C VAL A 193 -21.72 -1.75 7.29
N GLU A 194 -22.33 -0.58 7.38
CA GLU A 194 -23.79 -0.46 7.51
C GLU A 194 -24.50 -1.03 6.25
N GLN A 195 -23.99 -0.71 5.07
CA GLN A 195 -24.50 -1.29 3.82
C GLN A 195 -24.32 -2.81 3.80
N ALA A 196 -23.16 -3.31 4.19
CA ALA A 196 -22.85 -4.73 4.25
C ALA A 196 -23.79 -5.48 5.20
N LYS A 197 -24.14 -4.91 6.36
CA LYS A 197 -25.12 -5.47 7.29
C LYS A 197 -26.52 -5.54 6.67
N ARG A 198 -26.95 -4.48 5.97
CA ARG A 198 -28.26 -4.45 5.29
C ARG A 198 -28.37 -5.46 4.16
N GLU A 199 -27.30 -5.63 3.38
CA GLU A 199 -27.27 -6.53 2.22
C GLU A 199 -26.92 -7.98 2.59
N GLY A 200 -26.49 -8.22 3.82
CA GLY A 200 -25.96 -9.52 4.25
C GLY A 200 -24.69 -9.89 3.51
N ALA A 201 -23.78 -8.93 3.35
CA ALA A 201 -22.51 -9.12 2.65
C ALA A 201 -21.53 -9.97 3.48
N ASP A 202 -20.58 -10.59 2.79
CA ASP A 202 -19.54 -11.44 3.38
C ASP A 202 -18.29 -10.63 3.73
N LEU A 203 -18.01 -9.57 2.96
CA LEU A 203 -16.78 -8.80 3.03
C LEU A 203 -17.02 -7.32 2.68
N VAL A 204 -16.33 -6.45 3.39
CA VAL A 204 -16.19 -5.03 3.05
C VAL A 204 -14.75 -4.77 2.63
N ILE A 205 -14.56 -4.08 1.52
CA ILE A 205 -13.26 -3.61 1.02
C ILE A 205 -13.31 -2.10 0.89
N GLY A 206 -12.32 -1.39 1.45
CA GLY A 206 -12.17 0.06 1.31
C GLY A 206 -10.75 0.42 0.88
N THR A 207 -10.61 1.29 -0.12
CA THR A 207 -9.31 1.80 -0.58
C THR A 207 -9.15 3.28 -0.26
N ASP A 208 -7.91 3.72 -0.05
CA ASP A 208 -7.61 5.14 0.13
C ASP A 208 -7.69 5.91 -1.20
N PRO A 209 -7.62 7.25 -1.19
CA PRO A 209 -7.89 8.06 -2.39
C PRO A 209 -6.96 7.82 -3.57
N ASP A 210 -5.70 7.48 -3.37
CA ASP A 210 -4.77 7.13 -4.46
C ASP A 210 -4.63 5.63 -4.70
N CYS A 211 -5.52 4.84 -4.02
CA CYS A 211 -5.73 3.42 -4.26
C CYS A 211 -4.44 2.58 -4.19
N ASP A 212 -3.58 2.93 -3.23
CA ASP A 212 -2.39 2.16 -2.92
C ASP A 212 -2.53 1.36 -1.61
N ARG A 213 -3.56 1.64 -0.79
CA ARG A 213 -3.89 0.95 0.46
C ARG A 213 -5.28 0.35 0.43
N VAL A 214 -5.46 -0.79 1.11
CA VAL A 214 -6.75 -1.45 1.24
C VAL A 214 -6.98 -1.92 2.66
N GLY A 215 -8.11 -1.49 3.25
CA GLY A 215 -8.62 -1.99 4.52
C GLY A 215 -9.86 -2.84 4.32
N ILE A 216 -10.10 -3.76 5.23
CA ILE A 216 -11.26 -4.66 5.17
C ILE A 216 -12.02 -4.74 6.48
N ALA A 217 -13.32 -5.01 6.37
CA ALA A 217 -14.10 -5.52 7.46
C ALA A 217 -14.66 -6.91 7.09
N ALA A 218 -14.30 -7.89 7.89
CA ALA A 218 -14.70 -9.28 7.71
C ALA A 218 -15.91 -9.60 8.56
N ARG A 219 -16.89 -10.31 7.98
CA ARG A 219 -18.06 -10.78 8.70
C ARG A 219 -17.66 -11.90 9.67
N LYS A 220 -18.14 -11.81 10.92
CA LYS A 220 -18.01 -12.85 11.92
C LYS A 220 -19.21 -13.81 11.90
N SER A 221 -19.09 -14.94 12.59
CA SER A 221 -20.16 -15.93 12.72
C SER A 221 -21.43 -15.39 13.38
N ASP A 222 -21.32 -14.35 14.22
CA ASP A 222 -22.46 -13.67 14.87
C ASP A 222 -23.14 -12.62 13.95
N GLY A 223 -22.65 -12.45 12.72
CA GLY A 223 -23.15 -11.48 11.74
C GLY A 223 -22.57 -10.07 11.87
N GLU A 224 -21.81 -9.78 12.93
CA GLU A 224 -21.10 -8.52 13.09
C GLU A 224 -19.85 -8.48 12.20
N PHE A 225 -19.33 -7.26 11.98
CA PHE A 225 -18.10 -7.05 11.21
C PHE A 225 -16.93 -6.66 12.10
N ALA A 226 -15.80 -7.30 11.87
CA ALA A 226 -14.52 -6.95 12.49
C ALA A 226 -13.62 -6.27 11.45
N LEU A 227 -13.12 -5.08 11.76
CA LEU A 227 -12.05 -4.46 10.98
C LEU A 227 -10.74 -5.19 11.27
N LEU A 228 -10.06 -5.64 10.23
CA LEU A 228 -8.75 -6.25 10.35
C LEU A 228 -7.68 -5.16 10.15
N THR A 229 -6.65 -5.21 10.99
CA THR A 229 -5.46 -4.35 10.82
C THR A 229 -4.68 -4.76 9.55
N GLY A 230 -3.80 -3.87 9.08
CA GLY A 230 -2.92 -4.20 7.95
C GLY A 230 -2.06 -5.44 8.21
N ASN A 231 -1.56 -5.59 9.44
CA ASN A 231 -0.83 -6.77 9.86
C ASN A 231 -1.68 -8.06 9.85
N GLN A 232 -2.92 -7.98 10.33
CA GLN A 232 -3.83 -9.11 10.36
C GLN A 232 -4.23 -9.56 8.95
N THR A 233 -4.57 -8.60 8.09
CA THR A 233 -4.87 -8.86 6.68
C THR A 233 -3.64 -9.45 5.97
N GLY A 234 -2.46 -8.87 6.19
CA GLY A 234 -1.20 -9.38 5.64
C GLY A 234 -0.89 -10.81 6.07
N ALA A 235 -1.14 -11.15 7.33
CA ALA A 235 -0.95 -12.50 7.84
C ALA A 235 -1.89 -13.53 7.19
N VAL A 236 -3.18 -13.18 7.02
CA VAL A 236 -4.17 -14.03 6.33
C VAL A 236 -3.78 -14.21 4.86
N LEU A 237 -3.43 -13.13 4.18
CA LEU A 237 -3.00 -13.17 2.77
C LEU A 237 -1.75 -14.02 2.59
N LEU A 238 -0.73 -13.83 3.45
CA LEU A 238 0.51 -14.58 3.36
C LEU A 238 0.28 -16.09 3.55
N ASP A 239 -0.48 -16.46 4.57
CA ASP A 239 -0.83 -17.86 4.81
C ASP A 239 -1.64 -18.45 3.64
N TYR A 240 -2.61 -17.69 3.13
CA TYR A 240 -3.40 -18.09 1.96
C TYR A 240 -2.51 -18.33 0.74
N VAL A 241 -1.68 -17.35 0.36
CA VAL A 241 -0.83 -17.41 -0.84
C VAL A 241 0.13 -18.59 -0.79
N ILE A 242 0.80 -18.79 0.34
CA ILE A 242 1.71 -19.93 0.54
C ILE A 242 0.96 -21.25 0.33
N ASN A 243 -0.17 -21.43 1.02
CA ASN A 243 -0.93 -22.68 0.95
C ASN A 243 -1.58 -22.90 -0.42
N ALA A 244 -2.10 -21.85 -1.06
CA ALA A 244 -2.69 -21.95 -2.39
C ALA A 244 -1.63 -22.33 -3.44
N ARG A 245 -0.48 -21.67 -3.45
CA ARG A 245 0.64 -22.00 -4.37
C ARG A 245 1.22 -23.39 -4.10
N LYS A 246 1.30 -23.83 -2.84
CA LYS A 246 1.67 -25.22 -2.51
C LYS A 246 0.72 -26.22 -3.13
N ARG A 247 -0.60 -26.02 -2.96
CA ARG A 247 -1.62 -26.92 -3.54
C ARG A 247 -1.53 -27.02 -5.06
N ASN A 248 -1.24 -25.89 -5.70
CA ASN A 248 -1.17 -25.81 -7.17
C ASN A 248 0.23 -26.17 -7.73
N GLY A 249 1.20 -26.47 -6.88
CA GLY A 249 2.57 -26.77 -7.31
C GLY A 249 3.29 -25.56 -7.97
N THR A 250 2.87 -24.34 -7.65
CA THR A 250 3.41 -23.10 -8.25
C THR A 250 4.22 -22.26 -7.27
N LEU A 251 4.52 -22.80 -6.09
CA LEU A 251 5.32 -22.10 -5.09
C LEU A 251 6.81 -22.20 -5.45
N PRO A 252 7.51 -21.08 -5.68
CA PRO A 252 8.94 -21.10 -5.99
C PRO A 252 9.76 -21.65 -4.81
N GLU A 253 10.80 -22.43 -5.09
CA GLU A 253 11.69 -22.97 -4.05
C GLU A 253 12.48 -21.86 -3.33
N ASN A 254 12.85 -20.80 -4.06
CA ASN A 254 13.56 -19.63 -3.54
C ASN A 254 12.62 -18.44 -3.22
N ALA A 255 11.34 -18.71 -2.90
CA ALA A 255 10.38 -17.67 -2.57
C ALA A 255 10.85 -16.81 -1.40
N CYS A 256 10.66 -15.50 -1.51
CA CYS A 256 10.95 -14.54 -0.46
C CYS A 256 9.78 -13.58 -0.25
N VAL A 257 9.52 -13.27 1.00
CA VAL A 257 8.57 -12.25 1.45
C VAL A 257 9.34 -11.03 1.92
N VAL A 258 8.89 -9.83 1.59
CA VAL A 258 9.53 -8.59 2.03
C VAL A 258 8.54 -7.79 2.90
N LYS A 259 8.96 -7.41 4.09
CA LYS A 259 8.17 -6.58 5.01
C LYS A 259 9.00 -5.45 5.62
N THR A 260 8.33 -4.45 6.20
CA THR A 260 9.05 -3.42 6.94
C THR A 260 9.43 -3.90 8.34
N ILE A 261 10.42 -3.24 8.95
CA ILE A 261 10.85 -3.52 10.33
C ILE A 261 9.74 -3.29 11.37
N VAL A 262 8.74 -2.46 11.04
CA VAL A 262 7.57 -2.17 11.91
C VAL A 262 6.39 -3.09 11.64
N THR A 263 6.43 -3.87 10.56
CA THR A 263 5.41 -4.87 10.24
C THR A 263 5.54 -6.07 11.18
N SER A 264 4.41 -6.66 11.57
CA SER A 264 4.30 -7.73 12.58
C SER A 264 5.23 -8.91 12.34
N GLU A 265 5.80 -9.44 13.43
CA GLU A 265 6.61 -10.66 13.41
C GLU A 265 5.81 -11.95 13.15
N ILE A 266 4.49 -11.88 13.06
CA ILE A 266 3.68 -13.04 12.65
C ILE A 266 4.08 -13.51 11.24
N ALA A 267 4.41 -12.58 10.32
CA ALA A 267 4.92 -12.93 9.00
C ALA A 267 6.22 -13.74 9.07
N THR A 268 7.14 -13.35 9.94
CA THR A 268 8.39 -14.09 10.18
C THR A 268 8.11 -15.51 10.69
N ARG A 269 7.14 -15.65 11.59
CA ARG A 269 6.74 -16.97 12.11
C ARG A 269 6.08 -17.83 11.03
N ILE A 270 5.22 -17.26 10.18
CA ILE A 270 4.61 -17.95 9.04
C ILE A 270 5.68 -18.42 8.06
N CYS A 271 6.58 -17.54 7.62
CA CYS A 271 7.64 -17.88 6.68
C CYS A 271 8.58 -18.96 7.23
N LYS A 272 9.02 -18.81 8.48
CA LYS A 272 9.89 -19.79 9.16
C LYS A 272 9.23 -21.17 9.25
N ALA A 273 7.96 -21.24 9.63
CA ALA A 273 7.22 -22.50 9.74
C ALA A 273 7.03 -23.19 8.37
N ASN A 274 7.09 -22.43 7.28
CA ASN A 274 6.94 -22.92 5.91
C ASN A 274 8.27 -23.07 5.16
N GLY A 275 9.40 -22.72 5.76
CA GLY A 275 10.74 -22.87 5.17
C GLY A 275 11.10 -21.81 4.12
N PHE A 276 10.51 -20.59 4.20
CA PHE A 276 10.74 -19.51 3.26
C PHE A 276 11.61 -18.39 3.83
N ALA A 277 12.30 -17.70 2.92
CA ALA A 277 13.00 -16.47 3.23
C ALA A 277 12.00 -15.32 3.51
N ILE A 278 12.38 -14.47 4.46
CA ILE A 278 11.70 -13.21 4.72
C ILE A 278 12.76 -12.13 4.97
N GLU A 279 12.64 -11.02 4.30
CA GLU A 279 13.53 -9.89 4.49
C GLU A 279 12.80 -8.68 5.08
N ASN A 280 13.50 -8.00 5.97
CA ASN A 280 13.04 -6.76 6.56
C ASN A 280 13.67 -5.56 5.83
N VAL A 281 12.87 -4.53 5.58
CA VAL A 281 13.32 -3.26 5.04
C VAL A 281 12.88 -2.11 5.96
N LEU A 282 13.40 -0.90 5.75
CA LEU A 282 12.90 0.29 6.44
C LEU A 282 11.47 0.61 6.03
N THR A 283 10.78 1.42 6.82
CA THR A 283 9.43 1.92 6.51
C THR A 283 9.42 2.72 5.22
N GLY A 284 8.50 2.39 4.35
CA GLY A 284 8.31 2.98 3.02
C GLY A 284 8.42 1.95 1.91
N PHE A 285 7.36 1.83 1.11
CA PHE A 285 7.22 0.76 0.12
C PHE A 285 8.30 0.78 -0.97
N LYS A 286 8.96 1.93 -1.19
CA LYS A 286 10.12 2.03 -2.08
C LYS A 286 11.22 1.01 -1.77
N TYR A 287 11.46 0.73 -0.48
CA TYR A 287 12.46 -0.27 -0.08
C TYR A 287 12.01 -1.71 -0.40
N ILE A 288 10.70 -1.97 -0.39
CA ILE A 288 10.14 -3.24 -0.90
C ILE A 288 10.32 -3.31 -2.42
N GLY A 289 10.05 -2.20 -3.13
CA GLY A 289 10.26 -2.08 -4.58
C GLY A 289 11.73 -2.28 -4.97
N GLU A 290 12.67 -1.70 -4.22
CA GLU A 290 14.12 -1.89 -4.42
C GLU A 290 14.54 -3.36 -4.24
N LYS A 291 14.00 -4.05 -3.23
CA LYS A 291 14.27 -5.49 -3.04
C LYS A 291 13.70 -6.33 -4.17
N LEU A 292 12.47 -6.04 -4.60
CA LEU A 292 11.87 -6.70 -5.74
C LEU A 292 12.74 -6.53 -7.01
N GLN A 293 13.19 -5.30 -7.30
CA GLN A 293 14.06 -5.05 -8.43
C GLN A 293 15.39 -5.80 -8.30
N HIS A 294 15.99 -5.80 -7.11
CA HIS A 294 17.21 -6.57 -6.85
C HIS A 294 17.03 -8.07 -7.13
N TYR A 295 15.91 -8.66 -6.74
CA TYR A 295 15.64 -10.09 -7.01
C TYR A 295 15.50 -10.40 -8.51
N LEU A 296 14.89 -9.49 -9.27
CA LEU A 296 14.79 -9.64 -10.72
C LEU A 296 16.17 -9.56 -11.40
N ASP A 297 17.04 -8.66 -10.93
CA ASP A 297 18.37 -8.45 -11.50
C ASP A 297 19.35 -9.58 -11.12
N SER A 298 19.26 -10.08 -9.88
CA SER A 298 20.20 -11.08 -9.33
C SER A 298 19.72 -12.53 -9.51
N GLY A 299 18.42 -12.77 -9.56
CA GLY A 299 17.85 -14.12 -9.51
C GLY A 299 17.99 -14.81 -8.14
N GLU A 300 18.41 -14.10 -7.09
CA GLU A 300 18.64 -14.64 -5.75
C GLU A 300 17.36 -15.20 -5.13
N HIS A 301 16.27 -14.46 -5.25
CA HIS A 301 14.95 -14.84 -4.75
C HIS A 301 13.85 -14.59 -5.79
N THR A 302 12.75 -15.31 -5.63
CA THR A 302 11.50 -15.00 -6.30
C THR A 302 10.57 -14.26 -5.31
N PHE A 303 10.22 -13.03 -5.64
CA PHE A 303 9.31 -12.21 -4.83
C PHE A 303 7.93 -12.86 -4.77
N LEU A 304 7.48 -13.20 -3.57
CA LEU A 304 6.18 -13.82 -3.36
C LEU A 304 5.11 -12.77 -3.04
N MET A 305 5.44 -11.90 -2.08
CA MET A 305 4.58 -10.84 -1.55
C MET A 305 5.42 -9.82 -0.79
N GLY A 306 5.05 -8.56 -0.89
CA GLY A 306 5.56 -7.51 -0.02
C GLY A 306 4.43 -6.75 0.64
N TYR A 307 4.59 -6.34 1.92
CA TYR A 307 3.58 -5.56 2.58
C TYR A 307 4.07 -4.73 3.76
N GLU A 308 3.30 -3.70 4.07
CA GLU A 308 3.46 -2.82 5.21
C GLU A 308 2.27 -2.95 6.17
N GLU A 309 2.51 -2.73 7.45
CA GLU A 309 1.47 -2.66 8.49
C GLU A 309 0.41 -1.59 8.19
N SER A 310 0.78 -0.57 7.41
CA SER A 310 -0.07 0.53 6.98
C SER A 310 -0.93 0.20 5.76
N TYR A 311 -1.42 -1.05 5.68
CA TYR A 311 -2.43 -1.51 4.71
C TYR A 311 -1.98 -1.53 3.24
N GLY A 312 -0.67 -1.50 2.97
CA GLY A 312 -0.10 -1.59 1.64
C GLY A 312 0.42 -2.99 1.32
N TYR A 313 0.03 -3.54 0.16
CA TYR A 313 0.40 -4.89 -0.27
C TYR A 313 0.77 -4.87 -1.75
N LEU A 314 1.67 -5.77 -2.15
CA LEU A 314 2.00 -6.03 -3.54
C LEU A 314 2.19 -7.53 -3.77
N PHE A 315 1.68 -8.01 -4.90
CA PHE A 315 1.88 -9.36 -5.43
C PHE A 315 2.41 -9.25 -6.86
N GLY A 316 3.29 -10.18 -7.25
CA GLY A 316 3.92 -10.12 -8.58
C GLY A 316 4.95 -9.01 -8.73
N ASP A 317 5.36 -8.79 -9.98
CA ASP A 317 6.49 -7.94 -10.34
C ASP A 317 6.17 -6.87 -11.39
N TYR A 318 4.91 -6.65 -11.69
CA TYR A 318 4.48 -5.68 -12.71
C TYR A 318 4.54 -4.22 -12.22
N ALA A 319 4.30 -3.96 -10.94
CA ALA A 319 4.40 -2.65 -10.29
C ALA A 319 5.53 -2.63 -9.24
N ARG A 320 5.85 -1.42 -8.73
CA ARG A 320 6.91 -1.20 -7.72
C ARG A 320 6.41 -0.40 -6.52
N ASP A 321 5.11 -0.22 -6.41
CA ASP A 321 4.44 0.40 -5.26
C ASP A 321 3.30 -0.50 -4.79
N LYS A 322 2.75 -0.17 -3.62
CA LYS A 322 1.56 -0.81 -3.06
C LYS A 322 0.44 -0.78 -4.10
N ASP A 323 -0.29 -1.87 -4.20
CA ASP A 323 -1.38 -1.98 -5.17
C ASP A 323 -2.67 -2.48 -4.52
N ALA A 324 -3.61 -1.54 -4.30
CA ALA A 324 -4.90 -1.87 -3.73
C ALA A 324 -5.82 -2.60 -4.70
N CYS A 325 -5.59 -2.53 -6.02
CA CYS A 325 -6.35 -3.30 -7.00
C CYS A 325 -6.04 -4.80 -6.87
N VAL A 326 -4.75 -5.17 -6.91
CA VAL A 326 -4.33 -6.56 -6.73
C VAL A 326 -4.64 -7.05 -5.32
N ALA A 327 -4.43 -6.22 -4.31
CA ALA A 327 -4.71 -6.61 -2.93
C ALA A 327 -6.20 -6.85 -2.70
N SER A 328 -7.09 -6.00 -3.25
CA SER A 328 -8.55 -6.20 -3.19
C SER A 328 -8.97 -7.52 -3.84
N MET A 329 -8.40 -7.83 -5.00
CA MET A 329 -8.65 -9.09 -5.71
C MET A 329 -8.16 -10.30 -4.90
N MET A 330 -6.93 -10.26 -4.38
CA MET A 330 -6.35 -11.34 -3.59
C MET A 330 -7.07 -11.55 -2.25
N ILE A 331 -7.53 -10.48 -1.61
CA ILE A 331 -8.37 -10.56 -0.41
C ILE A 331 -9.70 -11.23 -0.73
N ALA A 332 -10.36 -10.85 -1.82
CA ALA A 332 -11.61 -11.46 -2.25
C ALA A 332 -11.42 -12.95 -2.64
N GLU A 333 -10.33 -13.29 -3.31
CA GLU A 333 -9.96 -14.68 -3.63
C GLU A 333 -9.73 -15.51 -2.36
N ALA A 334 -8.97 -14.99 -1.40
CA ALA A 334 -8.77 -15.64 -0.10
C ALA A 334 -10.10 -15.83 0.64
N ALA A 335 -10.97 -14.81 0.63
CA ALA A 335 -12.30 -14.90 1.24
C ALA A 335 -13.17 -16.00 0.57
N ALA A 336 -13.17 -16.08 -0.75
CA ALA A 336 -13.84 -17.13 -1.50
C ALA A 336 -13.32 -18.53 -1.15
N TYR A 337 -12.00 -18.68 -1.06
CA TYR A 337 -11.38 -19.92 -0.63
C TYR A 337 -11.79 -20.33 0.79
N TYR A 338 -11.73 -19.42 1.75
CA TYR A 338 -12.14 -19.74 3.12
C TYR A 338 -13.65 -20.01 3.22
N ARG A 339 -14.47 -19.31 2.45
CA ARG A 339 -15.92 -19.58 2.36
C ARG A 339 -16.20 -21.00 1.88
N SER A 340 -15.43 -21.54 0.91
CA SER A 340 -15.57 -22.95 0.47
C SER A 340 -15.21 -23.95 1.58
N LYS A 341 -14.51 -23.51 2.63
CA LYS A 341 -14.20 -24.30 3.84
C LYS A 341 -15.19 -24.04 4.98
N GLY A 342 -16.26 -23.28 4.75
CA GLY A 342 -17.22 -22.88 5.79
C GLY A 342 -16.65 -21.87 6.80
N MET A 343 -15.61 -21.12 6.44
CA MET A 343 -14.93 -20.16 7.27
C MET A 343 -15.11 -18.74 6.73
N THR A 344 -15.18 -17.77 7.61
CA THR A 344 -15.04 -16.36 7.26
C THR A 344 -13.56 -15.96 7.22
N VAL A 345 -13.25 -14.76 6.70
CA VAL A 345 -11.88 -14.21 6.77
C VAL A 345 -11.44 -13.99 8.23
N TYR A 346 -12.39 -13.68 9.12
CA TYR A 346 -12.12 -13.56 10.54
C TYR A 346 -11.75 -14.92 11.18
N ASP A 347 -12.46 -16.00 10.82
CA ASP A 347 -12.13 -17.36 11.27
C ASP A 347 -10.76 -17.80 10.74
N ALA A 348 -10.43 -17.41 9.50
CA ALA A 348 -9.10 -17.65 8.92
C ALA A 348 -8.00 -16.95 9.74
N LEU A 349 -8.21 -15.69 10.15
CA LEU A 349 -7.28 -14.98 11.03
C LEU A 349 -7.10 -15.72 12.35
N MET A 350 -8.19 -16.17 12.98
CA MET A 350 -8.10 -16.95 14.22
C MET A 350 -7.30 -18.24 14.04
N SER A 351 -7.51 -18.95 12.93
CA SER A 351 -6.73 -20.15 12.59
C SER A 351 -5.24 -19.84 12.34
N VAL A 352 -4.91 -18.69 11.76
CA VAL A 352 -3.52 -18.22 11.62
C VAL A 352 -2.89 -17.99 12.99
N PHE A 353 -3.60 -17.33 13.90
CA PHE A 353 -3.12 -17.11 15.26
C PHE A 353 -2.95 -18.42 16.05
N GLU A 354 -3.85 -19.38 15.93
CA GLU A 354 -3.72 -20.70 16.56
C GLU A 354 -2.48 -21.45 16.08
N ARG A 355 -2.15 -21.36 14.79
CA ARG A 355 -0.99 -22.07 14.21
C ARG A 355 0.35 -21.39 14.47
N TYR A 356 0.39 -20.05 14.45
CA TYR A 356 1.65 -19.28 14.45
C TYR A 356 1.82 -18.39 15.69
N GLY A 357 0.86 -18.42 16.60
CA GLY A 357 0.84 -17.61 17.82
C GLY A 357 0.19 -16.25 17.62
N PHE A 358 -0.46 -15.76 18.66
CA PHE A 358 -1.11 -14.46 18.67
C PHE A 358 -0.11 -13.32 18.50
N SER A 359 -0.52 -12.30 17.78
CA SER A 359 0.17 -11.01 17.64
C SER A 359 -0.84 -9.89 17.80
N VAL A 360 -0.50 -8.90 18.60
CA VAL A 360 -1.29 -7.68 18.79
C VAL A 360 -0.36 -6.50 18.64
N GLU A 361 -0.66 -5.63 17.71
CA GLU A 361 0.10 -4.43 17.44
C GLU A 361 -0.76 -3.19 17.68
N LYS A 362 -0.12 -2.10 18.10
CA LYS A 362 -0.76 -0.80 18.26
C LYS A 362 0.18 0.31 17.80
N THR A 363 -0.30 1.10 16.85
CA THR A 363 0.38 2.33 16.43
C THR A 363 -0.07 3.49 17.32
N LEU A 364 0.89 4.26 17.83
CA LEU A 364 0.65 5.50 18.56
C LEU A 364 1.17 6.67 17.74
N ASN A 365 0.27 7.52 17.30
CA ASN A 365 0.62 8.72 16.53
C ASN A 365 0.76 9.92 17.47
N LEU A 366 2.00 10.41 17.63
CA LEU A 366 2.30 11.63 18.38
C LEU A 366 2.42 12.81 17.40
N VAL A 367 1.38 13.64 17.35
CA VAL A 367 1.38 14.82 16.48
C VAL A 367 1.88 16.03 17.24
N MET A 368 2.97 16.62 16.79
CA MET A 368 3.58 17.83 17.36
C MET A 368 3.63 18.91 16.26
N PRO A 369 2.63 19.79 16.15
CA PRO A 369 2.55 20.77 15.06
C PRO A 369 3.57 21.90 15.20
N GLY A 370 3.93 22.50 14.06
CA GLY A 370 4.80 23.68 13.98
C GLY A 370 6.29 23.37 14.14
N LEU A 371 7.10 24.40 14.00
CA LEU A 371 8.57 24.30 14.11
C LEU A 371 9.02 23.83 15.49
N ASP A 372 8.39 24.32 16.55
CA ASP A 372 8.66 23.90 17.93
C ASP A 372 8.36 22.39 18.13
N GLY A 373 7.34 21.86 17.45
CA GLY A 373 7.02 20.45 17.47
C GLY A 373 8.12 19.60 16.84
N ALA A 374 8.63 20.02 15.69
CA ALA A 374 9.74 19.35 15.02
C ALA A 374 11.03 19.31 15.89
N GLU A 375 11.37 20.42 16.57
CA GLU A 375 12.51 20.45 17.48
C GLU A 375 12.30 19.57 18.73
N LYS A 376 11.09 19.51 19.27
CA LYS A 376 10.73 18.59 20.38
C LYS A 376 10.91 17.12 19.96
N MET A 377 10.44 16.74 18.76
CA MET A 377 10.64 15.37 18.24
C MET A 377 12.12 15.03 18.10
N LYS A 378 12.91 15.94 17.51
CA LYS A 378 14.38 15.74 17.40
C LYS A 378 15.05 15.60 18.76
N LYS A 379 14.63 16.42 19.74
CA LYS A 379 15.15 16.33 21.10
C LYS A 379 14.80 14.99 21.75
N MET A 380 13.55 14.58 21.68
CA MET A 380 13.07 13.28 22.21
C MET A 380 13.86 12.10 21.63
N MET A 381 14.08 12.08 20.30
CA MET A 381 14.87 11.02 19.67
C MET A 381 16.34 11.03 20.13
N ARG A 382 16.93 12.21 20.36
CA ARG A 382 18.31 12.30 20.92
C ARG A 382 18.36 11.75 22.35
N GLU A 383 17.40 12.11 23.19
CA GLU A 383 17.31 11.64 24.59
C GLU A 383 17.12 10.12 24.65
N LEU A 384 16.20 9.55 23.86
CA LEU A 384 16.00 8.10 23.76
C LEU A 384 17.25 7.34 23.29
N ARG A 385 18.14 7.97 22.50
CA ARG A 385 19.42 7.38 22.09
C ARG A 385 20.47 7.45 23.19
N SER A 386 20.62 8.64 23.80
CA SER A 386 21.67 8.86 24.82
C SER A 386 21.38 8.15 26.12
N GLU A 387 20.11 8.06 26.50
CA GLU A 387 19.64 7.46 27.74
C GLU A 387 18.46 6.51 27.46
N PRO A 388 18.72 5.33 26.86
CA PRO A 388 17.66 4.39 26.57
C PRO A 388 16.91 3.96 27.84
N PRO A 389 15.56 3.89 27.81
CA PRO A 389 14.78 3.41 28.96
C PRO A 389 15.18 1.99 29.31
N LYS A 390 15.31 1.69 30.60
CA LYS A 390 15.58 0.35 31.11
C LYS A 390 14.31 -0.50 31.23
N ASP A 391 13.16 0.17 31.24
CA ASP A 391 11.84 -0.37 31.40
C ASP A 391 10.86 0.39 30.51
N ILE A 392 9.92 -0.32 29.89
CA ILE A 392 8.82 0.26 29.10
C ILE A 392 7.52 -0.41 29.54
N GLY A 393 6.63 0.38 30.14
CA GLY A 393 5.34 -0.12 30.62
C GLY A 393 5.44 -1.22 31.69
N GLY A 394 6.52 -1.24 32.49
CA GLY A 394 6.77 -2.25 33.51
C GLY A 394 7.50 -3.50 33.00
N VAL A 395 7.89 -3.51 31.70
CA VAL A 395 8.61 -4.63 31.08
C VAL A 395 10.06 -4.21 30.80
N ARG A 396 11.02 -5.02 31.22
CA ARG A 396 12.45 -4.73 31.07
C ARG A 396 12.88 -4.73 29.62
N VAL A 397 13.68 -3.71 29.23
CA VAL A 397 14.34 -3.63 27.91
C VAL A 397 15.57 -4.55 27.92
N LEU A 398 15.63 -5.48 26.97
CA LEU A 398 16.74 -6.41 26.78
C LEU A 398 17.81 -5.87 25.86
N SER A 399 17.41 -5.21 24.77
CA SER A 399 18.34 -4.64 23.80
C SER A 399 17.70 -3.48 23.03
N VAL A 400 18.56 -2.62 22.49
CA VAL A 400 18.19 -1.48 21.66
C VAL A 400 18.95 -1.57 20.34
N LYS A 401 18.25 -1.45 19.23
CA LYS A 401 18.82 -1.30 17.89
C LYS A 401 18.66 0.15 17.45
N ASP A 402 19.76 0.80 17.07
CA ASP A 402 19.75 2.16 16.52
C ASP A 402 20.15 2.14 15.04
N TYR A 403 19.21 2.53 14.19
CA TYR A 403 19.41 2.55 12.74
C TYR A 403 20.06 3.83 12.23
N SER A 404 20.45 4.77 13.09
CA SER A 404 21.02 6.07 12.67
C SER A 404 22.31 5.96 11.87
N GLN A 405 23.06 4.87 12.00
CA GLN A 405 24.29 4.61 11.22
C GLN A 405 24.15 3.49 10.19
N GLY A 406 22.95 2.97 10.02
CA GLY A 406 22.68 1.75 9.27
C GLY A 406 22.93 0.51 10.15
N LEU A 407 22.06 -0.47 10.03
CA LEU A 407 22.12 -1.71 10.81
C LEU A 407 21.45 -2.86 10.03
N ASP A 408 21.93 -4.09 10.23
CA ASP A 408 21.38 -5.29 9.61
C ASP A 408 21.28 -5.20 8.07
N GLY A 409 22.22 -4.50 7.42
CA GLY A 409 22.20 -4.26 5.97
C GLY A 409 21.23 -3.17 5.50
N LEU A 410 20.50 -2.53 6.43
CA LEU A 410 19.57 -1.45 6.12
C LEU A 410 20.25 -0.08 6.11
N PRO A 411 19.77 0.87 5.29
CA PRO A 411 20.34 2.21 5.24
C PRO A 411 20.13 2.99 6.56
N LYS A 412 20.77 4.14 6.66
CA LYS A 412 20.62 5.04 7.82
C LYS A 412 19.19 5.55 7.94
N ALA A 413 18.63 5.44 9.14
CA ALA A 413 17.29 5.93 9.46
C ALA A 413 17.20 6.42 10.91
N ASN A 414 16.36 7.42 11.15
CA ASN A 414 16.14 7.93 12.51
C ASN A 414 15.13 7.05 13.25
N VAL A 415 15.49 5.79 13.47
CA VAL A 415 14.64 4.74 14.07
C VAL A 415 15.38 4.07 15.21
N LEU A 416 14.65 3.80 16.30
CA LEU A 416 15.08 2.98 17.44
C LEU A 416 14.12 1.80 17.60
N SER A 417 14.66 0.60 17.84
CA SER A 417 13.87 -0.59 18.14
C SER A 417 14.31 -1.19 19.47
N TYR A 418 13.37 -1.35 20.38
CA TYR A 418 13.57 -1.89 21.73
C TYR A 418 12.97 -3.30 21.81
N ALA A 419 13.78 -4.30 22.11
CA ALA A 419 13.30 -5.63 22.41
C ALA A 419 13.07 -5.78 23.94
N LEU A 420 11.89 -6.28 24.30
CA LEU A 420 11.45 -6.41 25.69
C LEU A 420 11.52 -7.86 26.18
N GLU A 421 11.58 -8.05 27.50
CA GLU A 421 11.73 -9.35 28.16
C GLU A 421 10.56 -10.32 27.90
N ASP A 422 9.37 -9.80 27.68
CA ASP A 422 8.17 -10.59 27.35
C ASP A 422 8.06 -10.96 25.86
N GLY A 423 9.06 -10.60 25.05
CA GLY A 423 9.09 -10.82 23.60
C GLY A 423 8.41 -9.71 22.80
N SER A 424 7.88 -8.68 23.44
CA SER A 424 7.34 -7.50 22.76
C SER A 424 8.44 -6.63 22.14
N THR A 425 8.08 -5.83 21.16
CA THR A 425 8.99 -4.85 20.52
C THR A 425 8.32 -3.49 20.47
N LEU A 426 9.04 -2.44 20.84
CA LEU A 426 8.66 -1.05 20.59
C LEU A 426 9.58 -0.45 19.54
N ILE A 427 9.00 0.22 18.54
CA ILE A 427 9.75 0.94 17.50
C ILE A 427 9.33 2.42 17.54
N VAL A 428 10.32 3.30 17.49
CA VAL A 428 10.15 4.76 17.55
C VAL A 428 10.89 5.42 16.39
#